data_7e8a272fd20e0c7019973c056087a265
#
_entry.id   7e8a272fd20e0c7019973c056087a265
#
_cell.length_a   1.000
_cell.length_b   1.000
_cell.length_c   1.000
_cell.angle_alpha   90.00
_cell.angle_beta   90.00
_cell.angle_gamma   90.00
#
_symmetry.space_group_name_H-M   'P 1'
#
loop_
_entity.id
_entity.type
_entity.pdbx_description
1 polymer ?
#
loop_
_entity_poly.entity_id
_entity_poly.type
_entity_poly.pdbx_seq_one_letter_code
_entity_poly.pdbx_strand_id
1 'polypeptide(L)'
;MTTLTSPHDLLAAIPFLIGYHPIDSLVMVSIKEESVGMAMRVDYPILQDENFFDAMAHHCLSDGAEGALIVVYQPLDSFDGDRVAAQATAALSRAGIAIYESILIADGHFRSLLCHDITCCPVEGRPVPPLDTSRIAAESVVAGHPMPFATYADLGGSVRSNLLAYEAPWLERVSKSAVDPASSDLNHSQRDGATAVIDLANDFIAHGISTDQDLIAHVLGRLSDIQVRDFALGSHDEESINAYRTMWLHLLRSAPTGFIAPVATLAAAIAYESGEGALARAALARAFDDCPTYSLATLLQRVFNAGWPPQSFAGMRSELHPKVTAGIFGD
;
A
#
# COMPACT_ATOMS: atom_id res chain seq x y z
N MET A 1 2.93 0.56 21.22
CA MET A 1 3.40 -0.52 20.33
C MET A 1 2.65 -1.79 20.72
N THR A 2 1.88 -2.39 19.83
CA THR A 2 1.09 -3.58 20.11
C THR A 2 2.00 -4.80 20.12
N THR A 3 1.99 -5.60 21.20
CA THR A 3 2.82 -6.79 21.32
C THR A 3 2.03 -8.03 20.91
N LEU A 4 2.55 -8.82 19.99
CA LEU A 4 1.99 -10.11 19.59
C LEU A 4 2.49 -11.16 20.57
N THR A 5 1.58 -11.77 21.32
CA THR A 5 1.91 -12.74 22.38
C THR A 5 1.38 -14.15 22.11
N SER A 6 0.57 -14.28 21.06
CA SER A 6 -0.09 -15.55 20.73
C SER A 6 -0.38 -15.66 19.23
N PRO A 7 -0.62 -16.88 18.71
CA PRO A 7 -1.12 -17.07 17.35
C PRO A 7 -2.41 -16.29 17.07
N HIS A 8 -3.29 -16.11 18.06
CA HIS A 8 -4.50 -15.29 17.92
C HIS A 8 -4.18 -13.82 17.66
N ASP A 9 -3.19 -13.26 18.36
CA ASP A 9 -2.75 -11.88 18.14
C ASP A 9 -2.20 -11.70 16.72
N LEU A 10 -1.41 -12.67 16.23
CA LEU A 10 -0.89 -12.65 14.86
C LEU A 10 -2.02 -12.67 13.83
N LEU A 11 -2.98 -13.60 13.97
CA LEU A 11 -4.10 -13.71 13.05
C LEU A 11 -4.96 -12.43 13.03
N ALA A 12 -5.10 -11.77 14.18
CA ALA A 12 -5.81 -10.50 14.28
C ALA A 12 -5.01 -9.31 13.72
N ALA A 13 -3.67 -9.34 13.77
CA ALA A 13 -2.82 -8.28 13.27
C ALA A 13 -2.72 -8.26 11.73
N ILE A 14 -2.68 -9.43 11.10
CA ILE A 14 -2.47 -9.56 9.65
C ILE A 14 -3.43 -8.70 8.83
N PRO A 15 -4.78 -8.70 9.05
CA PRO A 15 -5.68 -7.85 8.28
C PRO A 15 -5.35 -6.36 8.38
N PHE A 16 -4.87 -5.87 9.53
CA PHE A 16 -4.42 -4.47 9.68
C PHE A 16 -3.12 -4.20 8.94
N LEU A 17 -2.18 -5.15 8.93
CA LEU A 17 -0.89 -5.01 8.25
C LEU A 17 -1.04 -4.96 6.72
N ILE A 18 -2.02 -5.69 6.15
CA ILE A 18 -2.22 -5.74 4.69
C ILE A 18 -3.43 -4.93 4.21
N GLY A 19 -4.27 -4.44 5.13
CA GLY A 19 -5.42 -3.58 4.84
C GLY A 19 -6.73 -4.30 4.53
N TYR A 20 -6.76 -5.64 4.47
CA TYR A 20 -7.94 -6.46 4.20
C TYR A 20 -7.80 -7.88 4.74
N HIS A 21 -8.91 -8.64 4.81
CA HIS A 21 -8.87 -10.05 5.23
C HIS A 21 -8.32 -10.94 4.12
N PRO A 22 -7.16 -11.59 4.30
CA PRO A 22 -6.58 -12.48 3.30
C PRO A 22 -7.37 -13.79 3.21
N ILE A 23 -7.53 -14.29 1.99
CA ILE A 23 -8.03 -15.61 1.63
C ILE A 23 -7.13 -16.19 0.55
N ASP A 24 -7.08 -17.50 0.41
CA ASP A 24 -6.38 -18.20 -0.67
C ASP A 24 -4.99 -17.60 -0.94
N SER A 25 -4.15 -17.58 0.10
CA SER A 25 -2.90 -16.83 0.06
C SER A 25 -1.85 -17.33 1.02
N LEU A 26 -0.60 -16.95 0.75
CA LEU A 26 0.51 -17.03 1.69
C LEU A 26 0.84 -15.61 2.17
N VAL A 27 0.90 -15.44 3.49
CA VAL A 27 1.37 -14.21 4.14
C VAL A 27 2.67 -14.49 4.87
N MET A 28 3.68 -13.67 4.63
CA MET A 28 4.92 -13.64 5.39
C MET A 28 5.06 -12.27 6.06
N VAL A 29 5.44 -12.28 7.33
CA VAL A 29 5.70 -11.07 8.11
C VAL A 29 7.13 -11.13 8.60
N SER A 30 7.95 -10.15 8.25
CA SER A 30 9.31 -10.03 8.74
C SER A 30 9.32 -9.53 10.19
N ILE A 31 10.27 -10.03 10.97
CA ILE A 31 10.54 -9.56 12.32
C ILE A 31 11.97 -9.06 12.39
N LYS A 32 12.15 -7.85 12.90
CA LYS A 32 13.44 -7.20 13.12
C LYS A 32 13.44 -6.49 14.46
N GLU A 33 14.48 -6.71 15.26
CA GLU A 33 14.60 -6.11 16.59
C GLU A 33 13.32 -6.32 17.45
N GLU A 34 12.76 -7.55 17.42
CA GLU A 34 11.50 -7.93 18.11
C GLU A 34 10.23 -7.15 17.63
N SER A 35 10.34 -6.37 16.54
CA SER A 35 9.24 -5.60 15.98
C SER A 35 8.76 -6.19 14.66
N VAL A 36 7.47 -6.01 14.38
CA VAL A 36 6.89 -6.34 13.07
C VAL A 36 7.46 -5.39 12.02
N GLY A 37 8.08 -5.96 11.01
CA GLY A 37 8.58 -5.25 9.83
C GLY A 37 7.60 -5.32 8.67
N MET A 38 8.10 -5.73 7.49
CA MET A 38 7.32 -5.84 6.27
C MET A 38 6.33 -7.01 6.33
N ALA A 39 5.09 -6.78 5.91
CA ALA A 39 4.12 -7.83 5.65
C ALA A 39 3.93 -8.01 4.13
N MET A 40 4.16 -9.22 3.64
CA MET A 40 3.94 -9.60 2.25
C MET A 40 2.78 -10.57 2.15
N ARG A 41 1.88 -10.32 1.20
CA ARG A 41 0.83 -11.27 0.82
C ARG A 41 0.95 -11.61 -0.66
N VAL A 42 0.92 -12.88 -0.98
CA VAL A 42 0.88 -13.39 -2.34
C VAL A 42 -0.32 -14.33 -2.49
N ASP A 43 -0.83 -14.45 -3.70
CA ASP A 43 -1.86 -15.45 -4.01
C ASP A 43 -1.34 -16.85 -3.66
N TYR A 44 -2.26 -17.77 -3.34
CA TYR A 44 -1.88 -19.12 -2.97
C TYR A 44 -0.93 -19.72 -4.02
N PRO A 45 0.29 -20.08 -3.63
CA PRO A 45 1.34 -20.38 -4.58
C PRO A 45 1.12 -21.71 -5.29
N ILE A 46 1.45 -21.75 -6.58
CA ILE A 46 1.59 -22.99 -7.31
C ILE A 46 2.96 -23.56 -6.97
N LEU A 47 3.01 -24.74 -6.38
CA LEU A 47 4.21 -25.38 -5.82
C LEU A 47 5.31 -25.75 -6.85
N GLN A 48 5.19 -25.33 -8.12
CA GLN A 48 6.10 -25.68 -9.20
C GLN A 48 7.26 -24.70 -9.39
N ASP A 49 7.24 -23.53 -8.74
CA ASP A 49 8.30 -22.51 -8.85
C ASP A 49 9.10 -22.42 -7.55
N GLU A 50 10.23 -23.13 -7.48
CA GLU A 50 11.14 -23.08 -6.32
C GLU A 50 11.74 -21.68 -6.13
N ASN A 51 11.95 -20.90 -7.19
CA ASN A 51 12.49 -19.56 -7.13
C ASN A 51 11.53 -18.56 -6.47
N PHE A 52 10.23 -18.84 -6.46
CA PHE A 52 9.21 -18.00 -5.86
C PHE A 52 9.44 -17.78 -4.36
N PHE A 53 9.66 -18.86 -3.60
CA PHE A 53 9.90 -18.78 -2.16
C PHE A 53 11.25 -18.13 -1.84
N ASP A 54 12.28 -18.37 -2.66
CA ASP A 54 13.59 -17.73 -2.50
C ASP A 54 13.51 -16.22 -2.76
N ALA A 55 12.69 -15.78 -3.72
CA ALA A 55 12.43 -14.36 -3.93
C ALA A 55 11.74 -13.70 -2.71
N MET A 56 10.76 -14.37 -2.11
CA MET A 56 10.10 -13.89 -0.89
C MET A 56 11.09 -13.80 0.29
N ALA A 57 11.94 -14.82 0.46
CA ALA A 57 12.98 -14.80 1.49
C ALA A 57 13.99 -13.66 1.25
N HIS A 58 14.33 -13.38 -0.01
CA HIS A 58 15.18 -12.25 -0.36
C HIS A 58 14.56 -10.89 0.01
N HIS A 59 13.24 -10.72 -0.18
CA HIS A 59 12.55 -9.50 0.28
C HIS A 59 12.61 -9.35 1.80
N CYS A 60 12.43 -10.44 2.56
CA CYS A 60 12.61 -10.40 4.02
C CYS A 60 14.04 -9.98 4.41
N LEU A 61 15.07 -10.52 3.73
CA LEU A 61 16.46 -10.11 3.95
C LEU A 61 16.69 -8.63 3.64
N SER A 62 16.14 -8.15 2.53
CA SER A 62 16.26 -6.74 2.12
C SER A 62 15.58 -5.79 3.11
N ASP A 63 14.55 -6.26 3.81
CA ASP A 63 13.91 -5.54 4.91
C ASP A 63 14.74 -5.59 6.21
N GLY A 64 15.80 -6.40 6.27
CA GLY A 64 16.64 -6.58 7.47
C GLY A 64 16.04 -7.57 8.48
N ALA A 65 15.25 -8.54 8.01
CA ALA A 65 14.61 -9.51 8.88
C ALA A 65 15.61 -10.46 9.56
N GLU A 66 15.50 -10.61 10.87
CA GLU A 66 16.16 -11.63 11.68
C GLU A 66 15.26 -12.86 11.86
N GLY A 67 13.95 -12.65 11.82
CA GLY A 67 12.93 -13.68 11.93
C GLY A 67 11.75 -13.44 11.01
N ALA A 68 10.89 -14.45 10.89
CA ALA A 68 9.67 -14.38 10.12
C ALA A 68 8.51 -15.16 10.76
N LEU A 69 7.29 -14.69 10.46
CA LEU A 69 6.04 -15.36 10.72
C LEU A 69 5.43 -15.78 9.38
N ILE A 70 4.92 -16.99 9.30
CA ILE A 70 4.32 -17.57 8.09
C ILE A 70 2.85 -17.87 8.38
N VAL A 71 1.93 -17.44 7.52
CA VAL A 71 0.52 -17.81 7.61
C VAL A 71 0.02 -18.23 6.22
N VAL A 72 -0.42 -19.47 6.11
CA VAL A 72 -1.00 -20.05 4.89
C VAL A 72 -2.52 -20.06 5.03
N TYR A 73 -3.20 -19.32 4.17
CA TYR A 73 -4.65 -19.37 4.00
C TYR A 73 -4.95 -20.33 2.85
N GLN A 74 -5.22 -21.59 3.20
CA GLN A 74 -5.42 -22.67 2.24
C GLN A 74 -6.79 -22.57 1.56
N PRO A 75 -6.86 -22.63 0.21
CA PRO A 75 -8.11 -22.74 -0.50
C PRO A 75 -8.91 -23.99 -0.10
N LEU A 76 -10.24 -23.92 -0.18
CA LEU A 76 -11.13 -25.04 0.20
C LEU A 76 -10.92 -26.29 -0.66
N ASP A 77 -10.47 -26.14 -1.88
CA ASP A 77 -10.21 -27.23 -2.85
C ASP A 77 -8.76 -27.69 -2.87
N SER A 78 -7.90 -27.17 -1.98
CA SER A 78 -6.49 -27.54 -1.83
C SER A 78 -6.27 -28.30 -0.52
N PHE A 79 -5.25 -29.18 -0.52
CA PHE A 79 -4.87 -29.98 0.63
C PHE A 79 -3.35 -30.01 0.85
N ASP A 80 -2.64 -29.03 0.32
CA ASP A 80 -1.18 -28.97 0.33
C ASP A 80 -0.60 -27.78 1.14
N GLY A 81 -1.40 -27.16 2.00
CA GLY A 81 -0.99 -26.02 2.81
C GLY A 81 0.22 -26.29 3.70
N ASP A 82 0.33 -27.50 4.24
CA ASP A 82 1.53 -27.93 5.00
C ASP A 82 2.79 -27.89 4.12
N ARG A 83 2.66 -28.30 2.85
CA ARG A 83 3.76 -28.31 1.89
C ARG A 83 4.16 -26.92 1.47
N VAL A 84 3.18 -26.02 1.28
CA VAL A 84 3.44 -24.58 1.03
C VAL A 84 4.21 -23.96 2.19
N ALA A 85 3.76 -24.18 3.42
CA ALA A 85 4.43 -23.70 4.61
C ALA A 85 5.85 -24.26 4.75
N ALA A 86 6.04 -25.55 4.47
CA ALA A 86 7.35 -26.20 4.52
C ALA A 86 8.34 -25.62 3.49
N GLN A 87 7.89 -25.32 2.27
CA GLN A 87 8.74 -24.69 1.26
C GLN A 87 9.11 -23.26 1.62
N ALA A 88 8.14 -22.46 2.14
CA ALA A 88 8.39 -21.14 2.66
C ALA A 88 9.42 -21.16 3.81
N THR A 89 9.23 -22.07 4.78
CA THR A 89 10.15 -22.29 5.90
C THR A 89 11.55 -22.65 5.40
N ALA A 90 11.66 -23.57 4.44
CA ALA A 90 12.96 -23.97 3.88
C ALA A 90 13.70 -22.83 3.19
N ALA A 91 12.99 -21.99 2.43
CA ALA A 91 13.58 -20.83 1.76
C ALA A 91 14.09 -19.78 2.78
N LEU A 92 13.28 -19.43 3.78
CA LEU A 92 13.68 -18.51 4.84
C LEU A 92 14.87 -19.06 5.66
N SER A 93 14.87 -20.35 5.96
CA SER A 93 15.97 -21.00 6.68
C SER A 93 17.27 -21.00 5.86
N ARG A 94 17.20 -21.23 4.53
CA ARG A 94 18.38 -21.07 3.63
C ARG A 94 18.92 -19.65 3.63
N ALA A 95 18.03 -18.68 3.75
CA ALA A 95 18.39 -17.26 3.84
C ALA A 95 18.90 -16.86 5.24
N GLY A 96 18.93 -17.76 6.22
CA GLY A 96 19.39 -17.49 7.59
C GLY A 96 18.35 -16.78 8.47
N ILE A 97 17.08 -16.75 8.06
CA ILE A 97 15.98 -16.09 8.77
C ILE A 97 15.32 -17.13 9.71
N ALA A 98 15.20 -16.80 10.99
CA ALA A 98 14.55 -17.66 11.97
C ALA A 98 13.02 -17.69 11.77
N ILE A 99 12.38 -18.83 11.98
CA ILE A 99 10.92 -18.95 11.92
C ILE A 99 10.38 -18.91 13.35
N TYR A 100 9.63 -17.85 13.68
CA TYR A 100 9.05 -17.70 15.01
C TYR A 100 7.68 -18.35 15.13
N GLU A 101 6.91 -18.36 14.03
CA GLU A 101 5.63 -19.06 13.96
C GLU A 101 5.29 -19.41 12.49
N SER A 102 4.61 -20.55 12.33
CA SER A 102 4.07 -21.00 11.04
C SER A 102 2.66 -21.53 11.27
N ILE A 103 1.67 -20.86 10.71
CA ILE A 103 0.25 -21.17 10.89
C ILE A 103 -0.36 -21.62 9.57
N LEU A 104 -1.12 -22.69 9.62
CA LEU A 104 -2.04 -23.10 8.55
C LEU A 104 -3.48 -22.75 8.95
N ILE A 105 -4.18 -22.08 8.06
CA ILE A 105 -5.62 -21.84 8.14
C ILE A 105 -6.30 -22.63 7.04
N ALA A 106 -7.23 -23.50 7.41
CA ALA A 106 -8.03 -24.31 6.49
C ALA A 106 -9.46 -24.42 7.04
N ASP A 107 -10.46 -24.24 6.20
CA ASP A 107 -11.89 -24.39 6.54
C ASP A 107 -12.28 -23.68 7.87
N GLY A 108 -11.85 -22.42 8.03
CA GLY A 108 -12.15 -21.60 9.21
C GLY A 108 -11.43 -22.02 10.51
N HIS A 109 -10.51 -22.97 10.44
CA HIS A 109 -9.70 -23.42 11.58
C HIS A 109 -8.22 -23.11 11.32
N PHE A 110 -7.48 -22.84 12.40
CA PHE A 110 -6.04 -22.62 12.34
C PHE A 110 -5.29 -23.61 13.24
N ARG A 111 -4.07 -23.94 12.85
CA ARG A 111 -3.11 -24.68 13.70
C ARG A 111 -1.69 -24.17 13.48
N SER A 112 -0.90 -24.17 14.54
CA SER A 112 0.55 -23.95 14.43
C SER A 112 1.20 -25.21 13.86
N LEU A 113 2.11 -25.02 12.89
CA LEU A 113 2.91 -26.10 12.31
C LEU A 113 4.22 -26.33 13.06
N LEU A 114 4.54 -25.46 14.02
CA LEU A 114 5.69 -25.60 14.92
C LEU A 114 5.32 -26.27 16.25
N CYS A 115 4.04 -26.26 16.61
CA CYS A 115 3.55 -26.88 17.84
C CYS A 115 3.22 -28.35 17.61
N HIS A 116 3.84 -29.24 18.40
CA HIS A 116 3.62 -30.69 18.36
C HIS A 116 2.71 -31.20 19.49
N ASP A 117 2.21 -30.29 20.33
CA ASP A 117 1.27 -30.66 21.40
C ASP A 117 -0.16 -30.71 20.84
N ILE A 118 -0.68 -31.91 20.72
CA ILE A 118 -2.05 -32.16 20.20
C ILE A 118 -3.16 -31.60 21.10
N THR A 119 -2.88 -31.33 22.36
CA THR A 119 -3.82 -30.68 23.29
C THR A 119 -3.89 -29.18 23.01
N CYS A 120 -2.77 -28.59 22.66
CA CYS A 120 -2.67 -27.20 22.29
C CYS A 120 -3.09 -26.95 20.83
N CYS A 121 -2.57 -27.76 19.90
CA CYS A 121 -2.76 -27.66 18.45
C CYS A 121 -3.27 -28.98 17.88
N PRO A 122 -4.58 -29.28 18.04
CA PRO A 122 -5.19 -30.47 17.46
C PRO A 122 -5.04 -30.50 15.94
N VAL A 123 -5.05 -31.69 15.34
CA VAL A 123 -4.84 -31.87 13.89
C VAL A 123 -5.92 -31.17 13.07
N GLU A 124 -7.16 -31.16 13.55
CA GLU A 124 -8.30 -30.46 12.95
C GLU A 124 -8.22 -28.92 13.11
N GLY A 125 -7.30 -28.43 13.92
CA GLY A 125 -7.14 -27.01 14.22
C GLY A 125 -8.13 -26.48 15.25
N ARG A 126 -8.04 -25.18 15.55
CA ARG A 126 -8.96 -24.42 16.39
C ARG A 126 -9.68 -23.38 15.54
N PRO A 127 -10.95 -23.03 15.85
CA PRO A 127 -11.64 -21.98 15.12
C PRO A 127 -10.86 -20.67 15.09
N VAL A 128 -10.78 -20.03 13.93
CA VAL A 128 -10.21 -18.69 13.80
C VAL A 128 -11.08 -17.71 14.60
N PRO A 129 -10.52 -16.96 15.56
CA PRO A 129 -11.30 -16.05 16.39
C PRO A 129 -11.82 -14.87 15.56
N PRO A 130 -13.02 -14.36 15.86
CA PRO A 130 -13.54 -13.15 15.22
C PRO A 130 -12.62 -11.94 15.50
N LEU A 131 -12.36 -11.12 14.48
CA LEU A 131 -11.47 -9.96 14.59
C LEU A 131 -12.00 -8.92 15.58
N ASP A 132 -13.31 -8.69 15.60
CA ASP A 132 -13.99 -7.69 16.44
C ASP A 132 -13.89 -7.97 17.96
N THR A 133 -13.56 -9.19 18.33
CA THR A 133 -13.32 -9.57 19.74
C THR A 133 -11.84 -9.51 20.13
N SER A 134 -10.95 -9.14 19.20
CA SER A 134 -9.51 -9.13 19.42
C SER A 134 -9.03 -7.86 20.13
N ARG A 135 -8.14 -8.05 21.14
CA ARG A 135 -7.40 -6.95 21.75
C ARG A 135 -6.60 -6.15 20.72
N ILE A 136 -5.98 -6.84 19.75
CA ILE A 136 -5.18 -6.22 18.68
C ILE A 136 -6.06 -5.30 17.82
N ALA A 137 -7.28 -5.73 17.48
CA ALA A 137 -8.21 -4.90 16.73
C ALA A 137 -8.59 -3.63 17.50
N ALA A 138 -8.91 -3.77 18.79
CA ALA A 138 -9.24 -2.63 19.64
C ALA A 138 -8.07 -1.63 19.76
N GLU A 139 -6.85 -2.11 20.01
CA GLU A 139 -5.66 -1.28 20.09
C GLU A 139 -5.35 -0.58 18.76
N SER A 140 -5.51 -1.26 17.62
CA SER A 140 -5.30 -0.70 16.28
C SER A 140 -6.28 0.43 15.98
N VAL A 141 -7.56 0.24 16.29
CA VAL A 141 -8.59 1.27 16.12
C VAL A 141 -8.33 2.48 17.03
N VAL A 142 -7.97 2.27 18.29
CA VAL A 142 -7.59 3.36 19.22
C VAL A 142 -6.35 4.11 18.73
N ALA A 143 -5.40 3.42 18.08
CA ALA A 143 -4.25 4.05 17.45
C ALA A 143 -4.57 4.79 16.14
N GLY A 144 -5.84 4.79 15.70
CA GLY A 144 -6.28 5.51 14.50
C GLY A 144 -6.21 4.71 13.20
N HIS A 145 -5.88 3.41 13.26
CA HIS A 145 -5.92 2.57 12.07
C HIS A 145 -7.38 2.21 11.72
N PRO A 146 -7.79 2.38 10.44
CA PRO A 146 -9.14 1.97 10.02
C PRO A 146 -9.29 0.45 10.11
N MET A 147 -10.53 -0.02 10.26
CA MET A 147 -10.83 -1.44 10.15
C MET A 147 -10.45 -1.95 8.75
N PRO A 148 -9.85 -3.14 8.67
CA PRO A 148 -9.50 -3.75 7.39
C PRO A 148 -10.71 -3.99 6.50
N PHE A 149 -10.55 -3.88 5.19
CA PHE A 149 -11.61 -4.24 4.24
C PHE A 149 -11.91 -5.75 4.28
N ALA A 150 -13.15 -6.13 3.98
CA ALA A 150 -13.53 -7.53 3.95
C ALA A 150 -12.73 -8.32 2.88
N THR A 151 -12.49 -7.71 1.72
CA THR A 151 -11.74 -8.32 0.63
C THR A 151 -10.78 -7.33 -0.03
N TYR A 152 -9.83 -7.84 -0.83
CA TYR A 152 -8.98 -7.02 -1.71
C TYR A 152 -9.80 -6.23 -2.75
N ALA A 153 -10.92 -6.80 -3.20
CA ALA A 153 -11.82 -6.12 -4.13
C ALA A 153 -12.49 -4.89 -3.48
N ASP A 154 -12.87 -5.00 -2.20
CA ASP A 154 -13.44 -3.87 -1.45
C ASP A 154 -12.40 -2.77 -1.22
N LEU A 155 -11.16 -3.16 -0.88
CA LEU A 155 -10.03 -2.22 -0.81
C LEU A 155 -9.83 -1.52 -2.17
N GLY A 156 -9.81 -2.26 -3.28
CA GLY A 156 -9.76 -1.70 -4.62
C GLY A 156 -10.96 -0.80 -4.94
N GLY A 157 -12.14 -1.13 -4.41
CA GLY A 157 -13.35 -0.31 -4.49
C GLY A 157 -13.18 1.06 -3.84
N SER A 158 -12.43 1.14 -2.74
CA SER A 158 -12.21 2.38 -1.98
C SER A 158 -11.48 3.48 -2.74
N VAL A 159 -10.74 3.10 -3.78
CA VAL A 159 -10.00 4.05 -4.65
C VAL A 159 -10.72 4.31 -5.99
N ARG A 160 -11.91 3.76 -6.21
CA ARG A 160 -12.69 3.99 -7.43
C ARG A 160 -13.33 5.37 -7.44
N SER A 161 -13.63 5.87 -8.65
CA SER A 161 -14.33 7.14 -8.84
C SER A 161 -15.77 7.06 -8.34
N ASN A 162 -16.23 8.15 -7.73
CA ASN A 162 -17.62 8.38 -7.36
C ASN A 162 -18.33 9.41 -8.27
N LEU A 163 -17.73 9.73 -9.43
CA LEU A 163 -18.16 10.81 -10.32
C LEU A 163 -19.16 10.43 -11.42
N LEU A 164 -19.64 9.20 -11.47
CA LEU A 164 -20.41 8.62 -12.59
C LEU A 164 -21.56 9.47 -13.14
N ALA A 165 -22.15 10.39 -12.36
CA ALA A 165 -23.29 11.23 -12.80
C ALA A 165 -22.90 12.61 -13.34
N TYR A 166 -21.66 13.08 -13.10
CA TYR A 166 -21.23 14.47 -13.37
C TYR A 166 -19.89 14.55 -14.11
N GLU A 167 -19.44 13.45 -14.73
CA GLU A 167 -18.10 13.35 -15.28
C GLU A 167 -17.81 14.42 -16.35
N ALA A 168 -18.73 14.67 -17.29
CA ALA A 168 -18.47 15.58 -18.41
C ALA A 168 -18.26 17.06 -17.99
N PRO A 169 -19.12 17.68 -17.15
CA PRO A 169 -18.87 19.04 -16.65
C PRO A 169 -17.61 19.14 -15.77
N TRP A 170 -17.34 18.08 -15.00
CA TRP A 170 -16.15 18.03 -14.17
C TRP A 170 -14.87 17.88 -15.00
N LEU A 171 -14.88 17.00 -16.00
CA LEU A 171 -13.79 16.86 -16.97
C LEU A 171 -13.49 18.18 -17.67
N GLU A 172 -14.50 18.94 -18.11
CA GLU A 172 -14.30 20.26 -18.72
C GLU A 172 -13.61 21.22 -17.74
N ARG A 173 -14.03 21.25 -16.47
CA ARG A 173 -13.43 22.11 -15.44
C ARG A 173 -11.97 21.75 -15.21
N VAL A 174 -11.62 20.47 -15.04
CA VAL A 174 -10.25 19.98 -14.85
C VAL A 174 -9.40 20.27 -16.10
N SER A 175 -9.94 20.03 -17.30
CA SER A 175 -9.23 20.22 -18.56
C SER A 175 -8.83 21.69 -18.80
N LYS A 176 -9.60 22.66 -18.30
CA LYS A 176 -9.26 24.09 -18.40
C LYS A 176 -7.97 24.44 -17.63
N SER A 177 -7.61 23.65 -16.63
CA SER A 177 -6.40 23.83 -15.83
C SER A 177 -5.23 22.98 -16.33
N ALA A 178 -5.41 22.12 -17.33
CA ALA A 178 -4.33 21.33 -17.89
C ALA A 178 -3.23 22.22 -18.48
N VAL A 179 -1.98 21.78 -18.31
CA VAL A 179 -0.81 22.53 -18.79
C VAL A 179 -0.58 22.22 -20.26
N ASP A 180 -0.45 23.27 -21.08
CA ASP A 180 0.07 23.13 -22.44
C ASP A 180 1.61 23.18 -22.42
N PRO A 181 2.30 22.06 -22.75
CA PRO A 181 3.77 22.04 -22.77
C PRO A 181 4.40 22.99 -23.78
N ALA A 182 3.65 23.45 -24.78
CA ALA A 182 4.12 24.39 -25.80
C ALA A 182 3.86 25.86 -25.42
N SER A 183 3.24 26.11 -24.26
CA SER A 183 2.92 27.48 -23.83
C SER A 183 4.17 28.30 -23.52
N SER A 184 4.18 29.56 -23.92
CA SER A 184 5.21 30.54 -23.53
C SER A 184 5.23 30.81 -22.01
N ASP A 185 4.10 30.54 -21.33
CA ASP A 185 3.91 30.75 -19.90
C ASP A 185 4.06 29.45 -19.08
N LEU A 186 4.77 28.44 -19.60
CA LEU A 186 4.94 27.13 -18.96
C LEU A 186 5.46 27.26 -17.52
N ASN A 187 6.52 28.02 -17.31
CA ASN A 187 7.11 28.22 -15.98
C ASN A 187 6.12 28.85 -14.99
N HIS A 188 5.28 29.79 -15.45
CA HIS A 188 4.24 30.36 -14.60
C HIS A 188 3.18 29.30 -14.24
N SER A 189 2.74 28.51 -15.22
CA SER A 189 1.78 27.44 -15.01
C SER A 189 2.30 26.36 -14.06
N GLN A 190 3.60 26.05 -14.09
CA GLN A 190 4.24 25.10 -13.18
C GLN A 190 4.32 25.65 -11.76
N ARG A 191 4.68 26.92 -11.58
CA ARG A 191 4.68 27.59 -10.26
C ARG A 191 3.29 27.64 -9.65
N ASP A 192 2.32 28.04 -10.45
CA ASP A 192 0.92 28.11 -10.07
C ASP A 192 0.39 26.73 -9.65
N GLY A 193 0.69 25.67 -10.42
CA GLY A 193 0.33 24.31 -10.08
C GLY A 193 0.99 23.79 -8.80
N ALA A 194 2.28 24.06 -8.60
CA ALA A 194 2.99 23.69 -7.39
C ALA A 194 2.43 24.43 -6.15
N THR A 195 2.11 25.72 -6.29
CA THR A 195 1.46 26.52 -5.23
C THR A 195 0.08 25.95 -4.90
N ALA A 196 -0.73 25.62 -5.90
CA ALA A 196 -2.06 25.04 -5.72
C ALA A 196 -2.00 23.68 -4.97
N VAL A 197 -0.97 22.87 -5.21
CA VAL A 197 -0.75 21.62 -4.44
C VAL A 197 -0.52 21.93 -2.97
N ILE A 198 0.29 22.94 -2.64
CA ILE A 198 0.57 23.35 -1.26
C ILE A 198 -0.72 23.89 -0.61
N ASP A 199 -1.45 24.76 -1.30
CA ASP A 199 -2.68 25.35 -0.78
C ASP A 199 -3.74 24.29 -0.48
N LEU A 200 -3.92 23.32 -1.39
CA LEU A 200 -4.82 22.21 -1.18
C LEU A 200 -4.37 21.32 -0.01
N ALA A 201 -3.07 21.05 0.11
CA ALA A 201 -2.53 20.28 1.24
C ALA A 201 -2.78 20.99 2.58
N ASN A 202 -2.66 22.32 2.63
CA ASN A 202 -2.96 23.09 3.82
C ASN A 202 -4.41 22.95 4.27
N ASP A 203 -5.38 22.86 3.35
CA ASP A 203 -6.77 22.56 3.68
C ASP A 203 -6.90 21.19 4.36
N PHE A 204 -6.22 20.17 3.82
CA PHE A 204 -6.24 18.82 4.40
C PHE A 204 -5.50 18.75 5.74
N ILE A 205 -4.43 19.50 5.92
CA ILE A 205 -3.71 19.61 7.21
C ILE A 205 -4.62 20.26 8.27
N ALA A 206 -5.30 21.34 7.89
CA ALA A 206 -6.11 22.12 8.83
C ALA A 206 -7.47 21.47 9.14
N HIS A 207 -8.10 20.83 8.16
CA HIS A 207 -9.51 20.41 8.25
C HIS A 207 -9.75 18.95 7.92
N GLY A 208 -8.75 18.21 7.39
CA GLY A 208 -8.88 16.83 6.93
C GLY A 208 -9.61 16.67 5.58
N ILE A 209 -10.11 17.77 5.02
CA ILE A 209 -10.86 17.80 3.75
C ILE A 209 -10.78 19.21 3.13
N SER A 210 -10.90 19.30 1.81
CA SER A 210 -11.20 20.56 1.13
C SER A 210 -12.57 20.48 0.45
N THR A 211 -13.33 21.54 0.50
CA THR A 211 -14.61 21.72 -0.22
C THR A 211 -14.47 22.63 -1.43
N ASP A 212 -13.28 23.20 -1.66
CA ASP A 212 -12.99 24.06 -2.80
C ASP A 212 -12.84 23.23 -4.10
N GLN A 213 -13.95 23.12 -4.80
CA GLN A 213 -14.02 22.34 -6.05
C GLN A 213 -13.18 22.98 -7.18
N ASP A 214 -12.97 24.31 -7.15
CA ASP A 214 -12.15 24.97 -8.17
C ASP A 214 -10.66 24.70 -7.92
N LEU A 215 -10.21 24.73 -6.66
CA LEU A 215 -8.85 24.36 -6.28
C LEU A 215 -8.58 22.88 -6.57
N ILE A 216 -9.52 21.97 -6.25
CA ILE A 216 -9.41 20.53 -6.56
C ILE A 216 -9.28 20.32 -8.08
N ALA A 217 -10.15 20.94 -8.89
CA ALA A 217 -10.09 20.84 -10.35
C ALA A 217 -8.76 21.41 -10.89
N HIS A 218 -8.31 22.51 -10.31
CA HIS A 218 -7.06 23.16 -10.70
C HIS A 218 -5.86 22.24 -10.45
N VAL A 219 -5.74 21.66 -9.27
CA VAL A 219 -4.66 20.72 -8.94
C VAL A 219 -4.70 19.51 -9.88
N LEU A 220 -5.88 18.87 -10.08
CA LEU A 220 -6.01 17.74 -11.00
C LEU A 220 -5.55 18.06 -12.41
N GLY A 221 -5.91 19.23 -12.94
CA GLY A 221 -5.47 19.66 -14.27
C GLY A 221 -3.96 19.94 -14.32
N ARG A 222 -3.41 20.62 -13.32
CA ARG A 222 -1.98 20.97 -13.23
C ARG A 222 -1.07 19.75 -13.10
N LEU A 223 -1.52 18.66 -12.49
CA LEU A 223 -0.78 17.40 -12.41
C LEU A 223 -0.53 16.73 -13.77
N SER A 224 -1.12 17.21 -14.87
CA SER A 224 -0.77 16.82 -16.25
C SER A 224 0.67 17.19 -16.61
N ASP A 225 1.24 18.23 -15.97
CA ASP A 225 2.65 18.61 -16.13
C ASP A 225 3.57 17.75 -15.23
N ILE A 226 4.67 17.28 -15.83
CA ILE A 226 5.63 16.39 -15.16
C ILE A 226 6.31 17.09 -13.98
N GLN A 227 6.67 18.38 -14.10
CA GLN A 227 7.35 19.11 -13.03
C GLN A 227 6.43 19.34 -11.84
N VAL A 228 5.16 19.68 -12.08
CA VAL A 228 4.16 19.84 -11.01
C VAL A 228 3.91 18.51 -10.31
N ARG A 229 3.78 17.41 -11.07
CA ARG A 229 3.61 16.08 -10.51
C ARG A 229 4.81 15.64 -9.68
N ASP A 230 6.04 15.85 -10.16
CA ASP A 230 7.25 15.47 -9.47
C ASP A 230 7.48 16.34 -8.22
N PHE A 231 7.09 17.61 -8.26
CA PHE A 231 7.02 18.45 -7.07
C PHE A 231 6.03 17.89 -6.06
N ALA A 232 4.81 17.57 -6.48
CA ALA A 232 3.77 17.00 -5.64
C ALA A 232 4.18 15.66 -5.00
N LEU A 233 4.95 14.83 -5.72
CA LEU A 233 5.51 13.59 -5.20
C LEU A 233 6.43 13.83 -3.99
N GLY A 234 7.18 14.93 -4.00
CA GLY A 234 8.15 15.27 -2.96
C GLY A 234 7.63 16.11 -1.79
N SER A 235 6.43 16.68 -1.90
CA SER A 235 5.97 17.81 -1.04
C SER A 235 5.60 17.43 0.40
N HIS A 236 5.51 16.16 0.77
CA HIS A 236 5.17 15.74 2.14
C HIS A 236 6.42 15.35 2.95
N ASP A 237 6.28 15.42 4.26
CA ASP A 237 7.22 14.97 5.28
C ASP A 237 6.51 14.04 6.29
N GLU A 238 7.22 13.63 7.35
CA GLU A 238 6.69 12.73 8.37
C GLU A 238 5.49 13.32 9.13
N GLU A 239 5.41 14.64 9.30
CA GLU A 239 4.32 15.31 10.03
C GLU A 239 3.07 15.43 9.16
N SER A 240 3.24 15.67 7.86
CA SER A 240 2.17 15.92 6.90
C SER A 240 1.71 14.71 6.11
N ILE A 241 2.42 13.58 6.16
CA ILE A 241 2.17 12.38 5.33
C ILE A 241 0.70 11.93 5.38
N ASN A 242 0.07 11.93 6.55
CA ASN A 242 -1.32 11.51 6.70
C ASN A 242 -2.31 12.46 5.99
N ALA A 243 -2.06 13.77 6.04
CA ALA A 243 -2.88 14.77 5.36
C ALA A 243 -2.73 14.63 3.82
N TYR A 244 -1.50 14.51 3.32
CA TYR A 244 -1.24 14.27 1.90
C TYR A 244 -1.81 12.95 1.41
N ARG A 245 -1.72 11.88 2.21
CA ARG A 245 -2.35 10.59 1.91
C ARG A 245 -3.87 10.75 1.75
N THR A 246 -4.51 11.43 2.68
CA THR A 246 -5.95 11.68 2.64
C THR A 246 -6.33 12.51 1.42
N MET A 247 -5.55 13.55 1.12
CA MET A 247 -5.70 14.41 -0.06
C MET A 247 -5.59 13.61 -1.36
N TRP A 248 -4.51 12.84 -1.55
CA TRP A 248 -4.32 12.08 -2.80
C TRP A 248 -5.39 11.01 -3.02
N LEU A 249 -5.84 10.34 -1.95
CA LEU A 249 -6.96 9.39 -2.04
C LEU A 249 -8.29 10.08 -2.36
N HIS A 250 -8.52 11.30 -1.83
CA HIS A 250 -9.68 12.12 -2.18
C HIS A 250 -9.64 12.53 -3.66
N LEU A 251 -8.51 13.06 -4.12
CA LEU A 251 -8.33 13.45 -5.51
C LEU A 251 -8.43 12.27 -6.48
N LEU A 252 -7.89 11.10 -6.11
CA LEU A 252 -7.99 9.88 -6.92
C LEU A 252 -9.44 9.46 -7.17
N ARG A 253 -10.31 9.60 -6.17
CA ARG A 253 -11.75 9.34 -6.32
C ARG A 253 -12.47 10.41 -7.14
N SER A 254 -11.91 11.61 -7.18
CA SER A 254 -12.48 12.78 -7.87
C SER A 254 -11.88 13.01 -9.25
N ALA A 255 -10.82 12.28 -9.64
CA ALA A 255 -10.17 12.47 -10.94
C ALA A 255 -11.03 11.94 -12.08
N PRO A 256 -11.30 12.75 -13.13
CA PRO A 256 -11.97 12.29 -14.33
C PRO A 256 -11.02 11.48 -15.22
N THR A 257 -11.58 10.69 -16.13
CA THR A 257 -10.82 9.91 -17.11
C THR A 257 -9.84 10.80 -17.89
N GLY A 258 -8.60 10.33 -18.06
CA GLY A 258 -7.50 11.07 -18.68
C GLY A 258 -6.67 11.91 -17.70
N PHE A 259 -7.13 12.08 -16.44
CA PHE A 259 -6.41 12.76 -15.36
C PHE A 259 -6.18 11.87 -14.14
N ILE A 260 -6.53 10.58 -14.23
CA ILE A 260 -6.39 9.63 -13.12
C ILE A 260 -4.92 9.24 -12.91
N ALA A 261 -4.17 8.94 -13.98
CA ALA A 261 -2.84 8.37 -13.88
C ALA A 261 -1.86 9.21 -13.04
N PRO A 262 -1.77 10.55 -13.15
CA PRO A 262 -0.90 11.36 -12.32
C PRO A 262 -1.23 11.23 -10.83
N VAL A 263 -2.48 11.45 -10.45
CA VAL A 263 -2.90 11.41 -9.03
C VAL A 263 -2.86 10.00 -8.46
N ALA A 264 -3.16 8.98 -9.26
CA ALA A 264 -3.08 7.58 -8.85
C ALA A 264 -1.65 7.16 -8.50
N THR A 265 -0.65 7.67 -9.23
CA THR A 265 0.76 7.41 -8.90
C THR A 265 1.20 8.12 -7.63
N LEU A 266 0.72 9.33 -7.34
CA LEU A 266 0.98 10.04 -6.09
C LEU A 266 0.33 9.30 -4.90
N ALA A 267 -0.92 8.87 -5.05
CA ALA A 267 -1.61 8.06 -4.05
C ALA A 267 -0.90 6.71 -3.81
N ALA A 268 -0.41 6.07 -4.88
CA ALA A 268 0.34 4.82 -4.76
C ALA A 268 1.68 5.01 -4.03
N ALA A 269 2.41 6.07 -4.34
CA ALA A 269 3.70 6.36 -3.71
C ALA A 269 3.55 6.59 -2.21
N ILE A 270 2.61 7.45 -1.81
CA ILE A 270 2.41 7.75 -0.39
C ILE A 270 1.83 6.55 0.39
N ALA A 271 0.94 5.76 -0.21
CA ALA A 271 0.45 4.53 0.39
C ALA A 271 1.59 3.51 0.60
N TYR A 272 2.53 3.41 -0.36
CA TYR A 272 3.71 2.56 -0.21
C TYR A 272 4.62 3.03 0.92
N GLU A 273 4.90 4.32 1.03
CA GLU A 273 5.67 4.90 2.14
C GLU A 273 5.01 4.67 3.50
N SER A 274 3.69 4.66 3.54
CA SER A 274 2.89 4.37 4.74
C SER A 274 2.79 2.88 5.07
N GLY A 275 3.44 1.99 4.29
CA GLY A 275 3.38 0.54 4.49
C GLY A 275 2.09 -0.12 3.96
N GLU A 276 1.24 0.62 3.26
CA GLU A 276 -0.05 0.15 2.72
C GLU A 276 0.11 -0.44 1.31
N GLY A 277 0.94 -1.47 1.17
CA GLY A 277 1.33 -2.03 -0.14
C GLY A 277 0.14 -2.49 -1.00
N ALA A 278 -0.92 -3.02 -0.40
CA ALA A 278 -2.13 -3.40 -1.14
C ALA A 278 -2.88 -2.20 -1.71
N LEU A 279 -3.00 -1.11 -0.94
CA LEU A 279 -3.60 0.15 -1.39
C LEU A 279 -2.75 0.81 -2.49
N ALA A 280 -1.42 0.79 -2.33
CA ALA A 280 -0.48 1.26 -3.34
C ALA A 280 -0.66 0.52 -4.67
N ARG A 281 -0.80 -0.80 -4.62
CA ARG A 281 -1.05 -1.63 -5.81
C ARG A 281 -2.42 -1.34 -6.44
N ALA A 282 -3.47 -1.16 -5.63
CA ALA A 282 -4.80 -0.80 -6.12
C ALA A 282 -4.82 0.58 -6.80
N ALA A 283 -4.09 1.56 -6.25
CA ALA A 283 -3.94 2.87 -6.87
C ALA A 283 -3.15 2.79 -8.19
N LEU A 284 -2.05 2.03 -8.24
CA LEU A 284 -1.30 1.81 -9.50
C LEU A 284 -2.14 1.13 -10.58
N ALA A 285 -2.99 0.18 -10.23
CA ALA A 285 -3.89 -0.45 -11.20
C ALA A 285 -4.77 0.59 -11.87
N ARG A 286 -5.32 1.56 -11.12
CA ARG A 286 -6.07 2.67 -11.68
C ARG A 286 -5.27 3.58 -12.60
N ALA A 287 -3.96 3.78 -12.30
CA ALA A 287 -3.10 4.55 -13.20
C ALA A 287 -2.93 3.84 -14.55
N PHE A 288 -2.75 2.52 -14.55
CA PHE A 288 -2.63 1.74 -15.78
C PHE A 288 -3.96 1.60 -16.55
N ASP A 289 -5.10 1.54 -15.85
CA ASP A 289 -6.42 1.56 -16.48
C ASP A 289 -6.67 2.85 -17.25
N ASP A 290 -6.20 3.99 -16.73
CA ASP A 290 -6.34 5.31 -17.36
C ASP A 290 -5.28 5.53 -18.47
N CYS A 291 -4.01 5.18 -18.18
CA CYS A 291 -2.90 5.32 -19.11
C CYS A 291 -1.92 4.13 -18.98
N PRO A 292 -2.06 3.08 -19.82
CA PRO A 292 -1.24 1.85 -19.72
C PRO A 292 0.27 2.07 -19.85
N THR A 293 0.69 3.17 -20.45
CA THR A 293 2.11 3.52 -20.68
C THR A 293 2.63 4.61 -19.76
N TYR A 294 1.90 4.94 -18.67
CA TYR A 294 2.30 6.02 -17.78
C TYR A 294 3.64 5.75 -17.11
N SER A 295 4.64 6.56 -17.40
CA SER A 295 6.04 6.30 -17.06
C SER A 295 6.27 6.17 -15.54
N LEU A 296 5.67 7.06 -14.74
CA LEU A 296 5.82 7.01 -13.28
C LEU A 296 5.16 5.75 -12.70
N ALA A 297 3.99 5.33 -13.22
CA ALA A 297 3.36 4.08 -12.78
C ALA A 297 4.25 2.87 -13.05
N THR A 298 4.87 2.82 -14.24
CA THR A 298 5.82 1.75 -14.61
C THR A 298 7.05 1.74 -13.69
N LEU A 299 7.58 2.92 -13.34
CA LEU A 299 8.70 3.04 -12.41
C LEU A 299 8.33 2.56 -11.01
N LEU A 300 7.21 3.04 -10.47
CA LEU A 300 6.72 2.65 -9.14
C LEU A 300 6.43 1.15 -9.07
N GLN A 301 5.83 0.57 -10.11
CA GLN A 301 5.60 -0.87 -10.17
C GLN A 301 6.90 -1.67 -10.06
N ARG A 302 7.99 -1.22 -10.72
CA ARG A 302 9.30 -1.85 -10.60
C ARG A 302 9.87 -1.73 -9.18
N VAL A 303 9.75 -0.56 -8.55
CA VAL A 303 10.18 -0.32 -7.17
C VAL A 303 9.43 -1.23 -6.21
N PHE A 304 8.09 -1.31 -6.33
CA PHE A 304 7.26 -2.14 -5.47
C PHE A 304 7.52 -3.64 -5.66
N ASN A 305 7.69 -4.07 -6.91
CA ASN A 305 8.03 -5.47 -7.22
C ASN A 305 9.44 -5.85 -6.78
N ALA A 306 10.37 -4.90 -6.73
CA ALA A 306 11.70 -5.12 -6.18
C ALA A 306 11.72 -5.17 -4.64
N GLY A 307 10.60 -4.85 -3.98
CA GLY A 307 10.48 -4.88 -2.52
C GLY A 307 11.38 -3.84 -1.82
N TRP A 308 11.57 -2.68 -2.43
CA TRP A 308 12.35 -1.62 -1.78
C TRP A 308 11.72 -1.27 -0.43
N PRO A 309 12.52 -1.18 0.66
CA PRO A 309 12.00 -0.70 1.93
C PRO A 309 11.34 0.67 1.79
N PRO A 310 10.16 0.91 2.38
CA PRO A 310 9.48 2.20 2.32
C PRO A 310 10.36 3.38 2.74
N GLN A 311 11.21 3.20 3.74
CA GLN A 311 12.15 4.23 4.21
C GLN A 311 13.22 4.58 3.15
N SER A 312 13.71 3.59 2.39
CA SER A 312 14.67 3.83 1.31
C SER A 312 14.02 4.61 0.17
N PHE A 313 12.74 4.32 -0.15
CA PHE A 313 11.98 5.07 -1.13
C PHE A 313 11.73 6.51 -0.67
N ALA A 314 11.31 6.72 0.58
CA ALA A 314 11.13 8.04 1.19
C ALA A 314 12.44 8.86 1.17
N GLY A 315 13.57 8.25 1.51
CA GLY A 315 14.89 8.89 1.46
C GLY A 315 15.23 9.38 0.06
N MET A 316 15.11 8.52 -0.95
CA MET A 316 15.36 8.89 -2.37
C MET A 316 14.47 10.07 -2.81
N ARG A 317 13.18 10.02 -2.48
CA ARG A 317 12.21 11.07 -2.80
C ARG A 317 12.62 12.41 -2.17
N SER A 318 12.97 12.41 -0.88
CA SER A 318 13.40 13.60 -0.14
C SER A 318 14.69 14.21 -0.68
N GLU A 319 15.65 13.39 -1.15
CA GLU A 319 16.88 13.87 -1.78
C GLU A 319 16.65 14.53 -3.15
N LEU A 320 15.63 14.09 -3.90
CA LEU A 320 15.32 14.63 -5.21
C LEU A 320 14.46 15.90 -5.17
N HIS A 321 13.62 16.05 -4.16
CA HIS A 321 12.64 17.14 -4.06
C HIS A 321 13.26 18.56 -4.12
N PRO A 322 14.37 18.89 -3.45
CA PRO A 322 14.99 20.22 -3.56
C PRO A 322 15.37 20.60 -4.98
N LYS A 323 15.80 19.63 -5.80
CA LYS A 323 16.16 19.89 -7.22
C LYS A 323 14.94 20.22 -8.05
N VAL A 324 13.81 19.54 -7.81
CA VAL A 324 12.53 19.83 -8.51
C VAL A 324 12.00 21.19 -8.07
N THR A 325 12.05 21.49 -6.77
CA THR A 325 11.65 22.79 -6.21
C THR A 325 12.43 23.94 -6.82
N ALA A 326 13.76 23.83 -6.88
CA ALA A 326 14.62 24.83 -7.52
C ALA A 326 14.30 25.00 -9.02
N GLY A 327 13.97 23.91 -9.73
CA GLY A 327 13.56 23.97 -11.13
C GLY A 327 12.25 24.74 -11.36
N ILE A 328 11.31 24.68 -10.43
CA ILE A 328 10.01 25.36 -10.52
C ILE A 328 10.07 26.81 -10.01
N PHE A 329 10.63 27.03 -8.83
CA PHE A 329 10.57 28.33 -8.18
C PHE A 329 11.78 29.23 -8.51
N GLY A 330 12.88 28.64 -8.99
CA GLY A 330 14.09 29.33 -9.40
C GLY A 330 14.79 30.01 -8.23
N ASP A 331 15.97 29.60 -7.91
CA ASP A 331 16.96 30.39 -7.17
C ASP A 331 18.09 30.73 -8.08
#